data_0e58946dafe5ab7d96d67f32b6bd0d3f
#
_entry.id   0e58946dafe5ab7d96d67f32b6bd0d3f
#
_cell.length_a   1.000
_cell.length_b   1.000
_cell.length_c   1.000
_cell.angle_alpha   90.00
_cell.angle_beta   90.00
_cell.angle_gamma   90.00
#
_symmetry.space_group_name_H-M   'P 1'
#
loop_
_entity.id
_entity.type
_entity.pdbx_description
1 polymer ?
#
loop_
_entity_poly.entity_id
_entity_poly.type
_entity_poly.pdbx_seq_one_letter_code
_entity_poly.pdbx_strand_id
1 'polypeptide(L)'
;MTNNDTQNPRDQAAIAKSGVVYGDIIYWGTLAGAVLTLIGSILTFTTPHNYIDPNYLLSSILEGKSVEAIWTGAEGIEQLPDGHWYLDRLTTGNGLTMAGMALGVFSVIPGLLGAGYVLAIREKMPLYALLAFIAALITIGAMFA
;
A
#
# COMPACT_ATOMS: atom_id res chain seq x y z
N MET A 1 -35.99 -7.61 42.53
CA MET A 1 -35.87 -6.33 41.81
C MET A 1 -34.75 -6.50 40.81
N THR A 2 -35.13 -6.90 39.62
CA THR A 2 -34.22 -7.14 38.49
C THR A 2 -34.18 -5.84 37.69
N ASN A 3 -33.06 -5.10 37.82
CA ASN A 3 -32.79 -3.98 36.92
C ASN A 3 -32.43 -4.58 35.55
N ASN A 4 -33.42 -4.65 34.70
CA ASN A 4 -33.22 -4.73 33.27
C ASN A 4 -32.76 -3.33 32.82
N ASP A 5 -31.46 -3.10 32.90
CA ASP A 5 -30.84 -2.04 32.14
C ASP A 5 -31.00 -2.38 30.65
N THR A 6 -32.14 -1.96 30.12
CA THR A 6 -32.34 -1.86 28.67
C THR A 6 -31.28 -0.94 28.15
N GLN A 7 -30.14 -1.49 27.74
CA GLN A 7 -29.15 -0.77 26.95
C GLN A 7 -29.87 -0.15 25.79
N ASN A 8 -30.01 1.18 25.86
CA ASN A 8 -30.63 1.98 24.83
C ASN A 8 -29.87 1.70 23.52
N PRO A 9 -30.53 1.27 22.43
CA PRO A 9 -29.86 1.05 21.14
C PRO A 9 -29.12 2.27 20.59
N ARG A 10 -29.30 3.45 21.23
CA ARG A 10 -28.58 4.69 20.92
C ARG A 10 -27.18 4.75 21.51
N ASP A 11 -26.85 3.88 22.48
CA ASP A 11 -25.53 3.80 23.11
C ASP A 11 -24.59 2.81 22.39
N GLN A 12 -25.06 2.09 21.39
CA GLN A 12 -24.19 1.46 20.43
C GLN A 12 -23.50 2.60 19.67
N ALA A 13 -22.23 2.83 19.98
CA ALA A 13 -21.40 3.85 19.31
C ALA A 13 -21.64 3.75 17.80
N ALA A 14 -22.38 4.71 17.26
CA ALA A 14 -22.66 4.74 15.82
C ALA A 14 -21.33 4.78 15.11
N ILE A 15 -20.98 3.71 14.38
CA ILE A 15 -19.72 3.64 13.65
C ILE A 15 -19.68 4.87 12.75
N ALA A 16 -18.66 5.70 12.93
CA ALA A 16 -18.50 6.91 12.13
C ALA A 16 -18.41 6.54 10.65
N LYS A 17 -19.21 7.20 9.82
CA LYS A 17 -19.25 6.92 8.36
C LYS A 17 -17.90 7.14 7.71
N SER A 18 -17.14 8.11 8.20
CA SER A 18 -15.76 8.36 7.79
C SER A 18 -14.86 7.14 8.03
N GLY A 19 -15.00 6.47 9.17
CA GLY A 19 -14.28 5.25 9.49
C GLY A 19 -14.64 4.08 8.55
N VAL A 20 -15.93 3.94 8.20
CA VAL A 20 -16.38 2.93 7.23
C VAL A 20 -15.77 3.18 5.87
N VAL A 21 -15.85 4.42 5.35
CA VAL A 21 -15.29 4.78 4.04
C VAL A 21 -13.78 4.55 4.00
N TYR A 22 -13.06 4.95 5.06
CA TYR A 22 -11.63 4.68 5.18
C TYR A 22 -11.34 3.19 5.14
N GLY A 23 -12.03 2.42 5.98
CA GLY A 23 -11.84 0.97 6.08
C GLY A 23 -12.13 0.23 4.77
N ASP A 24 -13.21 0.59 4.08
CA ASP A 24 -13.58 -0.02 2.80
C ASP A 24 -12.52 0.24 1.72
N ILE A 25 -12.03 1.47 1.61
CA ILE A 25 -11.00 1.82 0.62
C ILE A 25 -9.69 1.06 0.91
N ILE A 26 -9.25 1.05 2.17
CA ILE A 26 -8.04 0.31 2.57
C ILE A 26 -8.22 -1.19 2.32
N TYR A 27 -9.35 -1.76 2.71
CA TYR A 27 -9.63 -3.18 2.54
C TYR A 27 -9.52 -3.60 1.07
N TRP A 28 -10.23 -2.91 0.18
CA TRP A 28 -10.23 -3.25 -1.24
C TRP A 28 -8.88 -2.93 -1.92
N GLY A 29 -8.25 -1.82 -1.54
CA GLY A 29 -6.92 -1.45 -2.04
C GLY A 29 -5.85 -2.47 -1.63
N THR A 30 -5.84 -2.88 -0.37
CA THR A 30 -4.91 -3.89 0.14
C THR A 30 -5.19 -5.27 -0.47
N LEU A 31 -6.47 -5.65 -0.61
CA LEU A 31 -6.83 -6.93 -1.24
C LEU A 31 -6.37 -6.98 -2.70
N ALA A 32 -6.63 -5.91 -3.47
CA ALA A 32 -6.17 -5.81 -4.85
C ALA A 32 -4.62 -5.86 -4.92
N GLY A 33 -3.94 -5.11 -4.04
CA GLY A 33 -2.48 -5.14 -3.92
C GLY A 33 -1.94 -6.54 -3.61
N ALA A 34 -2.56 -7.25 -2.67
CA ALA A 34 -2.17 -8.61 -2.32
C ALA A 34 -2.33 -9.59 -3.49
N VAL A 35 -3.43 -9.49 -4.24
CA VAL A 35 -3.65 -10.31 -5.44
C VAL A 35 -2.59 -10.03 -6.51
N LEU A 36 -2.29 -8.76 -6.78
CA LEU A 36 -1.24 -8.39 -7.74
C LEU A 36 0.15 -8.88 -7.29
N THR A 37 0.47 -8.73 -6.00
CA THR A 37 1.72 -9.23 -5.42
C THR A 37 1.84 -10.75 -5.60
N LEU A 38 0.77 -11.48 -5.34
CA LEU A 38 0.75 -12.94 -5.52
C LEU A 38 0.98 -13.33 -6.98
N ILE A 39 0.25 -12.70 -7.91
CA ILE A 39 0.40 -12.95 -9.35
C ILE A 39 1.83 -12.61 -9.78
N GLY A 40 2.36 -11.44 -9.40
CA GLY A 40 3.72 -11.03 -9.73
C GLY A 40 4.77 -12.00 -9.18
N SER A 41 4.59 -12.48 -7.95
CA SER A 41 5.49 -13.47 -7.35
C SER A 41 5.49 -14.79 -8.12
N ILE A 42 4.32 -15.28 -8.53
CA ILE A 42 4.23 -16.49 -9.36
C ILE A 42 4.94 -16.27 -10.70
N LEU A 43 4.71 -15.12 -11.36
CA LEU A 43 5.37 -14.79 -12.62
C LEU A 43 6.88 -14.68 -12.47
N THR A 44 7.38 -14.17 -11.34
CA THR A 44 8.83 -14.09 -11.06
C THR A 44 9.51 -15.46 -11.13
N PHE A 45 8.84 -16.53 -10.71
CA PHE A 45 9.40 -17.87 -10.73
C PHE A 45 9.07 -18.69 -11.98
N THR A 46 8.05 -18.27 -12.75
CA THR A 46 7.57 -19.04 -13.91
C THR A 46 8.00 -18.46 -15.26
N THR A 47 8.44 -17.20 -15.29
CA THR A 47 8.83 -16.52 -16.53
C THR A 47 10.31 -16.13 -16.50
N PRO A 48 11.02 -16.22 -17.66
CA PRO A 48 12.44 -15.81 -17.74
C PRO A 48 12.63 -14.29 -17.76
N HIS A 49 11.54 -13.52 -17.97
CA HIS A 49 11.61 -12.08 -18.13
C HIS A 49 11.40 -11.36 -16.78
N ASN A 50 12.42 -11.39 -15.96
CA ASN A 50 12.48 -10.65 -14.71
C ASN A 50 13.42 -9.46 -14.82
N TYR A 51 13.19 -8.42 -14.01
CA TYR A 51 14.11 -7.28 -13.91
C TYR A 51 15.44 -7.68 -13.24
N ILE A 52 15.35 -8.58 -12.24
CA ILE A 52 16.51 -9.27 -11.66
C ILE A 52 16.19 -10.75 -11.64
N ASP A 53 17.18 -11.58 -12.02
CA ASP A 53 17.04 -13.03 -11.91
C ASP A 53 16.92 -13.46 -10.44
N PRO A 54 15.88 -14.22 -10.06
CA PRO A 54 15.68 -14.63 -8.67
C PRO A 54 16.82 -15.49 -8.10
N ASN A 55 17.47 -16.31 -8.92
CA ASN A 55 18.57 -17.16 -8.47
C ASN A 55 19.81 -16.31 -8.21
N TYR A 56 20.10 -15.34 -9.08
CA TYR A 56 21.16 -14.37 -8.86
C TYR A 56 20.91 -13.57 -7.58
N LEU A 57 19.68 -13.07 -7.37
CA LEU A 57 19.33 -12.33 -6.18
C LEU A 57 19.53 -13.16 -4.91
N LEU A 58 19.01 -14.38 -4.90
CA LEU A 58 19.12 -15.29 -3.75
C LEU A 58 20.58 -15.62 -3.42
N SER A 59 21.38 -16.00 -4.42
CA SER A 59 22.80 -16.32 -4.23
C SER A 59 23.58 -15.12 -3.71
N SER A 60 23.32 -13.92 -4.25
CA SER A 60 23.98 -12.69 -3.84
C SER A 60 23.66 -12.30 -2.38
N ILE A 61 22.42 -12.52 -1.94
CA ILE A 61 22.02 -12.32 -0.54
C ILE A 61 22.72 -13.32 0.37
N LEU A 62 22.79 -14.60 -0.01
CA LEU A 62 23.46 -15.64 0.77
C LEU A 62 24.98 -15.43 0.84
N GLU A 63 25.58 -14.84 -0.18
CA GLU A 63 26.98 -14.43 -0.21
C GLU A 63 27.27 -13.17 0.63
N GLY A 64 26.24 -12.50 1.16
CA GLY A 64 26.37 -11.30 1.98
C GLY A 64 26.78 -10.06 1.19
N LYS A 65 26.50 -10.00 -0.12
CA LYS A 65 26.76 -8.81 -0.93
C LYS A 65 25.99 -7.59 -0.43
N SER A 66 26.57 -6.41 -0.60
CA SER A 66 25.86 -5.15 -0.31
C SER A 66 24.70 -4.94 -1.30
N VAL A 67 23.70 -4.15 -0.90
CA VAL A 67 22.55 -3.81 -1.76
C VAL A 67 23.01 -3.23 -3.08
N GLU A 68 23.97 -2.29 -3.05
CA GLU A 68 24.55 -1.69 -4.25
C GLU A 68 25.20 -2.74 -5.16
N ALA A 69 26.00 -3.65 -4.60
CA ALA A 69 26.66 -4.72 -5.37
C ALA A 69 25.67 -5.72 -5.96
N ILE A 70 24.52 -5.94 -5.31
CA ILE A 70 23.46 -6.79 -5.85
C ILE A 70 22.79 -6.12 -7.06
N TRP A 71 22.46 -4.84 -6.95
CA TRP A 71 21.80 -4.12 -8.03
C TRP A 71 22.73 -3.90 -9.23
N THR A 72 23.92 -3.36 -9.01
CA THR A 72 24.88 -3.06 -10.09
C THR A 72 25.54 -4.30 -10.71
N GLY A 73 25.52 -5.43 -10.02
CA GLY A 73 25.97 -6.71 -10.54
C GLY A 73 24.92 -7.50 -11.31
N ALA A 74 23.67 -7.05 -11.34
CA ALA A 74 22.62 -7.67 -12.11
C ALA A 74 22.74 -7.30 -13.60
N GLU A 75 22.49 -8.25 -14.49
CA GLU A 75 22.60 -8.04 -15.94
C GLU A 75 21.67 -6.92 -16.41
N GLY A 76 22.23 -5.94 -17.11
CA GLY A 76 21.48 -4.80 -17.67
C GLY A 76 21.15 -3.68 -16.68
N ILE A 77 21.70 -3.71 -15.46
CA ILE A 77 21.51 -2.66 -14.46
C ILE A 77 22.84 -1.98 -14.17
N GLU A 78 23.03 -0.78 -14.71
CA GLU A 78 24.28 0.00 -14.54
C GLU A 78 24.28 0.88 -13.28
N GLN A 79 23.09 1.24 -12.79
CA GLN A 79 22.93 2.13 -11.64
C GLN A 79 21.82 1.62 -10.73
N LEU A 80 21.86 2.03 -9.46
CA LEU A 80 20.75 1.78 -8.53
C LEU A 80 19.46 2.35 -9.12
N PRO A 81 18.41 1.53 -9.26
CA PRO A 81 17.12 2.02 -9.75
C PRO A 81 16.51 2.99 -8.74
N ASP A 82 15.70 3.91 -9.24
CA ASP A 82 14.92 4.80 -8.39
C ASP A 82 13.83 4.06 -7.59
N GLY A 83 13.19 4.74 -6.66
CA GLY A 83 12.15 4.16 -5.81
C GLY A 83 10.90 3.71 -6.57
N HIS A 84 10.73 4.13 -7.81
CA HIS A 84 9.55 3.86 -8.64
C HIS A 84 9.86 3.03 -9.89
N TRP A 85 11.03 2.40 -9.98
CA TRP A 85 11.49 1.58 -11.10
C TRP A 85 10.46 0.54 -11.59
N TYR A 86 9.61 0.05 -10.70
CA TYR A 86 8.61 -0.96 -11.00
C TYR A 86 7.51 -0.46 -11.96
N LEU A 87 7.27 0.86 -12.03
CA LEU A 87 6.25 1.44 -12.92
C LEU A 87 6.57 1.22 -14.40
N ASP A 88 7.86 1.25 -14.75
CA ASP A 88 8.33 0.99 -16.12
C ASP A 88 8.46 -0.51 -16.41
N ARG A 89 8.27 -1.36 -15.41
CA ARG A 89 8.51 -2.80 -15.47
C ARG A 89 7.30 -3.65 -15.04
N LEU A 90 6.10 -3.12 -15.16
CA LEU A 90 4.84 -3.80 -14.76
C LEU A 90 4.60 -5.13 -15.48
N THR A 91 5.24 -5.34 -16.63
CA THR A 91 5.17 -6.60 -17.41
C THR A 91 6.11 -7.68 -16.88
N THR A 92 6.98 -7.38 -15.95
CA THR A 92 7.87 -8.33 -15.30
C THR A 92 7.29 -8.83 -13.98
N GLY A 93 7.65 -10.05 -13.57
CA GLY A 93 7.17 -10.60 -12.30
C GLY A 93 7.57 -9.74 -11.09
N ASN A 94 8.85 -9.30 -11.04
CA ASN A 94 9.34 -8.42 -9.97
C ASN A 94 8.63 -7.06 -9.96
N GLY A 95 8.45 -6.42 -11.13
CA GLY A 95 7.78 -5.13 -11.24
C GLY A 95 6.32 -5.21 -10.79
N LEU A 96 5.60 -6.25 -11.22
CA LEU A 96 4.21 -6.47 -10.81
C LEU A 96 4.08 -6.75 -9.31
N THR A 97 5.03 -7.53 -8.74
CA THR A 97 5.09 -7.77 -7.28
C THR A 97 5.23 -6.45 -6.52
N MET A 98 6.18 -5.61 -6.92
CA MET A 98 6.40 -4.30 -6.28
C MET A 98 5.21 -3.37 -6.47
N ALA A 99 4.59 -3.34 -7.65
CA ALA A 99 3.39 -2.55 -7.90
C ALA A 99 2.22 -2.98 -7.00
N GLY A 100 2.04 -4.28 -6.78
CA GLY A 100 1.04 -4.80 -5.86
C GLY A 100 1.27 -4.35 -4.42
N MET A 101 2.51 -4.42 -3.93
CA MET A 101 2.88 -3.92 -2.60
C MET A 101 2.64 -2.41 -2.50
N ALA A 102 3.07 -1.64 -3.50
CA ALA A 102 2.86 -0.20 -3.56
C ALA A 102 1.37 0.17 -3.54
N LEU A 103 0.53 -0.53 -4.31
CA LEU A 103 -0.91 -0.31 -4.33
C LEU A 103 -1.52 -0.53 -2.94
N GLY A 104 -1.13 -1.61 -2.24
CA GLY A 104 -1.59 -1.87 -0.88
C GLY A 104 -1.24 -0.73 0.09
N VAL A 105 0.02 -0.28 0.06
CA VAL A 105 0.52 0.80 0.93
C VAL A 105 -0.13 2.14 0.58
N PHE A 106 -0.18 2.50 -0.70
CA PHE A 106 -0.71 3.80 -1.14
C PHE A 106 -2.24 3.90 -1.10
N SER A 107 -2.96 2.80 -0.88
CA SER A 107 -4.42 2.83 -0.65
C SER A 107 -4.81 3.71 0.55
N VAL A 108 -3.87 4.01 1.45
CA VAL A 108 -4.08 4.94 2.57
C VAL A 108 -4.42 6.37 2.08
N ILE A 109 -3.86 6.81 0.94
CA ILE A 109 -4.08 8.16 0.41
C ILE A 109 -5.56 8.36 0.04
N PRO A 110 -6.16 7.58 -0.88
CA PRO A 110 -7.59 7.72 -1.18
C PRO A 110 -8.48 7.41 0.04
N GLY A 111 -8.03 6.53 0.95
CA GLY A 111 -8.71 6.29 2.22
C GLY A 111 -8.83 7.55 3.08
N LEU A 112 -7.72 8.26 3.30
CA LEU A 112 -7.67 9.51 4.06
C LEU A 112 -8.47 10.63 3.38
N LEU A 113 -8.38 10.75 2.05
CA LEU A 113 -9.14 11.75 1.29
C LEU A 113 -10.64 11.49 1.37
N GLY A 114 -11.07 10.23 1.22
CA GLY A 114 -12.46 9.82 1.35
C GLY A 114 -13.01 10.05 2.75
N ALA A 115 -12.27 9.64 3.78
CA ALA A 115 -12.65 9.89 5.18
C ALA A 115 -12.70 11.39 5.47
N GLY A 116 -11.71 12.16 5.05
CA GLY A 116 -11.67 13.62 5.21
C GLY A 116 -12.87 14.32 4.58
N TYR A 117 -13.26 13.89 3.38
CA TYR A 117 -14.45 14.39 2.72
C TYR A 117 -15.73 14.12 3.54
N VAL A 118 -15.91 12.89 4.03
CA VAL A 118 -17.08 12.52 4.85
C VAL A 118 -17.10 13.28 6.17
N LEU A 119 -15.92 13.43 6.83
CA LEU A 119 -15.77 14.24 8.06
C LEU A 119 -16.18 15.69 7.84
N ALA A 120 -15.75 16.30 6.72
CA ALA A 120 -16.08 17.70 6.41
C ALA A 120 -17.56 17.92 6.13
N ILE A 121 -18.14 17.09 5.26
CA ILE A 121 -19.46 17.34 4.67
C ILE A 121 -20.58 16.68 5.44
N ARG A 122 -20.39 15.43 5.88
CA ARG A 122 -21.46 14.64 6.51
C ARG A 122 -21.43 14.67 8.03
N GLU A 123 -20.28 14.58 8.61
CA GLU A 123 -20.12 14.55 10.08
C GLU A 123 -19.88 15.95 10.67
N LYS A 124 -19.63 16.96 9.82
CA LYS A 124 -19.42 18.35 10.20
C LYS A 124 -18.31 18.53 11.25
N MET A 125 -17.25 17.75 11.10
CA MET A 125 -16.06 17.75 11.95
C MET A 125 -14.84 18.34 11.21
N PRO A 126 -14.79 19.65 10.95
CA PRO A 126 -13.80 20.26 10.05
C PRO A 126 -12.35 20.11 10.55
N LEU A 127 -12.14 20.10 11.87
CA LEU A 127 -10.80 19.90 12.43
C LEU A 127 -10.23 18.53 12.09
N TYR A 128 -11.03 17.47 12.25
CA TYR A 128 -10.58 16.11 11.93
C TYR A 128 -10.44 15.91 10.40
N ALA A 129 -11.30 16.55 9.61
CA ALA A 129 -11.16 16.57 8.16
C ALA A 129 -9.82 17.22 7.74
N LEU A 130 -9.47 18.35 8.33
CA LEU A 130 -8.20 19.03 8.09
C LEU A 130 -7.01 18.13 8.41
N LEU A 131 -7.04 17.44 9.55
CA LEU A 131 -5.99 16.50 9.94
C LEU A 131 -5.86 15.34 8.96
N ALA A 132 -6.97 14.78 8.48
CA ALA A 132 -6.97 13.73 7.46
C ALA A 132 -6.34 14.21 6.13
N PHE A 133 -6.67 15.41 5.68
CA PHE A 133 -6.06 15.99 4.47
C PHE A 133 -4.58 16.30 4.65
N ILE A 134 -4.16 16.82 5.80
CA ILE A 134 -2.73 17.04 6.11
C ILE A 134 -1.99 15.70 6.09
N ALA A 135 -2.52 14.65 6.72
CA ALA A 135 -1.92 13.33 6.70
C ALA A 135 -1.80 12.77 5.27
N ALA A 136 -2.84 12.93 4.44
CA ALA A 136 -2.78 12.54 3.03
C ALA A 136 -1.70 13.30 2.26
N LEU A 137 -1.58 14.61 2.47
CA LEU A 137 -0.54 15.43 1.83
C LEU A 137 0.88 15.04 2.26
N ILE A 138 1.09 14.77 3.55
CA ILE A 138 2.38 14.27 4.07
C ILE A 138 2.73 12.94 3.41
N THR A 139 1.75 12.03 3.30
CA THR A 139 1.97 10.71 2.67
C THR A 139 2.31 10.86 1.18
N ILE A 140 1.61 11.76 0.46
CA ILE A 140 1.93 12.06 -0.94
C ILE A 140 3.34 12.67 -1.04
N GLY A 141 3.69 13.63 -0.18
CA GLY A 141 5.02 14.23 -0.17
C GLY A 141 6.14 13.21 0.08
N ALA A 142 5.93 12.28 1.01
CA ALA A 142 6.88 11.20 1.30
C ALA A 142 7.03 10.19 0.14
N MET A 143 6.05 10.13 -0.77
CA MET A 143 6.14 9.28 -1.95
C MET A 143 7.15 9.80 -2.99
N PHE A 144 7.42 11.12 -2.98
CA PHE A 144 8.33 11.78 -3.93
C PHE A 144 9.66 12.22 -3.30
N ALA A 145 9.87 11.94 -2.02
CA ALA A 145 11.11 12.23 -1.29
C ALA A 145 12.10 11.07 -1.43
#